data_2073f7bea26a4a1af3e85f6d62b34e8a
#
_entry.id   2073f7bea26a4a1af3e85f6d62b34e8a
#
_cell.length_a   1.000
_cell.length_b   1.000
_cell.length_c   1.000
_cell.angle_alpha   90.00
_cell.angle_beta   90.00
_cell.angle_gamma   90.00
#
_symmetry.space_group_name_H-M   'P 1'
#
loop_
_entity.id
_entity.type
_entity.pdbx_description
1 polymer ?
#
loop_
_entity_poly.entity_id
_entity_poly.type
_entity_poly.pdbx_seq_one_letter_code
_entity_poly.pdbx_strand_id
1 'polypeptide(L)'
;MMITLTDQELEQCRERGIQLKQVNLQTKDTPAYADQSRKIYKDEADAGFVMSVAECAVGKATERVWHAKVWPKEEHALHKDEPDVGRNIEVRHITHPGAGLVVRQKDLNRDKVLFLAYPDPETEYRTVQVVGWLKAEDAWANGRQVDDYRRVQQALLNTKW
;
A
#
# COMPACT_ATOMS: atom_id res chain seq x y z
N MET A 1 -11.11 4.11 10.39
CA MET A 1 -12.29 4.31 9.51
C MET A 1 -12.46 3.08 8.63
N MET A 2 -13.63 2.51 8.60
CA MET A 2 -13.95 1.36 7.76
C MET A 2 -14.49 1.85 6.40
N ILE A 3 -13.85 1.41 5.32
CA ILE A 3 -14.23 1.75 3.95
C ILE A 3 -14.76 0.50 3.26
N THR A 4 -15.90 0.63 2.58
CA THR A 4 -16.46 -0.44 1.75
C THR A 4 -16.30 -0.07 0.28
N LEU A 5 -15.73 -0.97 -0.51
CA LEU A 5 -15.55 -0.78 -1.94
C LEU A 5 -16.76 -1.31 -2.72
N THR A 6 -17.09 -0.62 -3.80
CA THR A 6 -18.13 -1.06 -4.74
C THR A 6 -17.61 -2.21 -5.62
N ASP A 7 -18.53 -2.90 -6.29
CA ASP A 7 -18.14 -3.94 -7.25
C ASP A 7 -17.27 -3.39 -8.37
N GLN A 8 -17.56 -2.19 -8.85
CA GLN A 8 -16.75 -1.52 -9.87
C GLN A 8 -15.34 -1.19 -9.37
N GLU A 9 -15.21 -0.68 -8.15
CA GLU A 9 -13.92 -0.41 -7.54
C GLU A 9 -13.10 -1.69 -7.37
N LEU A 10 -13.72 -2.79 -6.94
CA LEU A 10 -13.06 -4.08 -6.82
C LEU A 10 -12.60 -4.61 -8.18
N GLU A 11 -13.42 -4.44 -9.22
CA GLU A 11 -13.05 -4.85 -10.58
C GLU A 11 -11.83 -4.08 -11.09
N GLN A 12 -11.78 -2.77 -10.87
CA GLN A 12 -10.60 -1.96 -11.19
C GLN A 12 -9.35 -2.44 -10.45
N CYS A 13 -9.51 -2.82 -9.19
CA CYS A 13 -8.40 -3.37 -8.41
C CYS A 13 -7.92 -4.72 -8.95
N ARG A 14 -8.82 -5.58 -9.39
CA ARG A 14 -8.48 -6.86 -10.01
C ARG A 14 -7.74 -6.68 -11.32
N GLU A 15 -8.22 -5.81 -12.19
CA GLU A 15 -7.57 -5.49 -13.46
C GLU A 15 -6.16 -4.95 -13.24
N ARG A 16 -6.00 -4.05 -12.28
CA ARG A 16 -4.67 -3.54 -11.92
C ARG A 16 -3.73 -4.63 -11.42
N GLY A 17 -4.23 -5.55 -10.60
CA GLY A 17 -3.44 -6.70 -10.13
C GLY A 17 -2.94 -7.56 -11.28
N ILE A 18 -3.78 -7.82 -12.28
CA ILE A 18 -3.41 -8.57 -13.48
C ILE A 18 -2.34 -7.81 -14.29
N GLN A 19 -2.50 -6.51 -14.47
CA GLN A 19 -1.53 -5.67 -15.18
C GLN A 19 -0.18 -5.64 -14.47
N LEU A 20 -0.16 -5.54 -13.14
CA LEU A 20 1.05 -5.58 -12.33
C LEU A 20 1.78 -6.92 -12.49
N LYS A 21 1.04 -8.03 -12.50
CA LYS A 21 1.61 -9.35 -12.77
C LYS A 21 2.27 -9.42 -14.13
N GLN A 22 1.61 -8.91 -15.17
CA GLN A 22 2.14 -8.90 -16.54
C GLN A 22 3.45 -8.11 -16.62
N VAL A 23 3.53 -6.95 -15.98
CA VAL A 23 4.75 -6.14 -15.93
C VAL A 23 5.86 -6.89 -15.19
N ASN A 24 5.54 -7.51 -14.07
CA ASN A 24 6.53 -8.26 -13.27
C ASN A 24 7.05 -9.51 -13.97
N LEU A 25 6.23 -10.19 -14.78
CA LEU A 25 6.66 -11.34 -15.59
C LEU A 25 7.67 -10.95 -16.67
N GLN A 26 7.69 -9.70 -17.12
CA GLN A 26 8.69 -9.18 -18.05
C GLN A 26 10.04 -8.92 -17.36
N THR A 27 10.08 -8.97 -16.04
CA THR A 27 11.29 -8.80 -15.26
C THR A 27 11.82 -10.18 -14.87
N LYS A 28 12.88 -10.65 -15.54
CA LYS A 28 13.54 -11.93 -15.22
C LYS A 28 14.34 -11.91 -13.92
N ASP A 29 14.43 -10.76 -13.28
CA ASP A 29 15.12 -10.62 -12.01
C ASP A 29 14.25 -11.20 -10.90
N THR A 30 14.94 -11.76 -9.92
CA THR A 30 14.37 -12.35 -8.70
C THR A 30 13.09 -11.64 -8.34
N PRO A 31 12.00 -12.37 -8.17
CA PRO A 31 10.78 -11.73 -7.72
C PRO A 31 11.13 -10.87 -6.51
N ALA A 32 10.77 -9.60 -6.57
CA ALA A 32 10.91 -8.66 -5.46
C ALA A 32 10.25 -9.16 -4.17
N TYR A 33 9.92 -10.43 -4.11
CA TYR A 33 8.92 -11.04 -3.26
C TYR A 33 9.40 -12.29 -2.56
N ALA A 34 10.67 -12.34 -2.24
CA ALA A 34 11.15 -13.24 -1.22
C ALA A 34 10.59 -12.92 0.17
N ASP A 35 9.74 -11.89 0.27
CA ASP A 35 9.10 -11.53 1.52
C ASP A 35 8.08 -12.59 1.93
N GLN A 36 8.25 -13.14 3.13
CA GLN A 36 7.38 -14.19 3.67
C GLN A 36 5.91 -13.76 3.77
N SER A 37 5.62 -12.47 3.91
CA SER A 37 4.26 -11.94 3.94
C SER A 37 3.46 -12.22 2.67
N ARG A 38 4.13 -12.50 1.55
CA ARG A 38 3.48 -12.78 0.26
C ARG A 38 3.14 -14.24 0.03
N LYS A 39 3.58 -15.13 0.87
CA LYS A 39 3.19 -16.55 0.81
C LYS A 39 1.70 -16.75 1.04
N ILE A 40 1.01 -15.75 1.60
CA ILE A 40 -0.44 -15.78 1.81
C ILE A 40 -1.24 -15.51 0.54
N TYR A 41 -0.62 -14.92 -0.47
CA TYR A 41 -1.29 -14.65 -1.74
C TYR A 41 -1.11 -15.79 -2.72
N LYS A 42 -2.15 -16.07 -3.50
CA LYS A 42 -2.14 -17.13 -4.51
C LYS A 42 -1.07 -16.91 -5.57
N ASP A 43 -0.94 -15.65 -6.02
CA ASP A 43 0.03 -15.23 -7.02
C ASP A 43 0.25 -13.71 -6.96
N GLU A 44 1.03 -13.17 -7.90
CA GLU A 44 1.30 -11.73 -7.97
C GLU A 44 0.08 -10.90 -8.34
N ALA A 45 -0.86 -11.44 -9.12
CA ALA A 45 -2.10 -10.74 -9.45
C ALA A 45 -2.96 -10.57 -8.20
N ASP A 46 -3.02 -11.58 -7.35
CA ASP A 46 -3.73 -11.53 -6.07
C ASP A 46 -3.07 -10.52 -5.12
N ALA A 47 -1.74 -10.53 -5.00
CA ALA A 47 -1.01 -9.54 -4.21
C ALA A 47 -1.23 -8.12 -4.71
N GLY A 48 -1.19 -7.92 -6.02
CA GLY A 48 -1.45 -6.62 -6.67
C GLY A 48 -2.90 -6.17 -6.49
N PHE A 49 -3.85 -7.10 -6.48
CA PHE A 49 -5.25 -6.83 -6.18
C PHE A 49 -5.42 -6.28 -4.75
N VAL A 50 -4.87 -6.96 -3.75
CA VAL A 50 -5.00 -6.53 -2.35
C VAL A 50 -4.32 -5.18 -2.10
N MET A 51 -3.16 -4.97 -2.70
CA MET A 51 -2.48 -3.67 -2.66
C MET A 51 -3.35 -2.56 -3.25
N SER A 52 -3.96 -2.81 -4.41
CA SER A 52 -4.84 -1.86 -5.09
C SER A 52 -6.10 -1.55 -4.27
N VAL A 53 -6.66 -2.56 -3.61
CA VAL A 53 -7.79 -2.39 -2.67
C VAL A 53 -7.43 -1.42 -1.55
N ALA A 54 -6.26 -1.59 -0.94
CA ALA A 54 -5.79 -0.68 0.11
C ALA A 54 -5.65 0.76 -0.37
N GLU A 55 -5.01 0.95 -1.52
CA GLU A 55 -4.80 2.28 -2.11
C GLU A 55 -6.13 2.95 -2.49
N CYS A 56 -7.04 2.20 -3.12
CA CYS A 56 -8.37 2.67 -3.49
C CYS A 56 -9.15 3.13 -2.25
N ALA A 57 -9.11 2.34 -1.18
CA ALA A 57 -9.80 2.67 0.08
C ALA A 57 -9.24 3.95 0.72
N VAL A 58 -7.92 4.14 0.71
CA VAL A 58 -7.30 5.38 1.23
C VAL A 58 -7.69 6.57 0.36
N GLY A 59 -7.72 6.42 -0.96
CA GLY A 59 -8.22 7.46 -1.85
C GLY A 59 -9.63 7.89 -1.50
N LYS A 60 -10.50 6.92 -1.28
CA LYS A 60 -11.89 7.14 -0.88
C LYS A 60 -12.01 7.80 0.50
N ALA A 61 -11.25 7.32 1.49
CA ALA A 61 -11.24 7.87 2.84
C ALA A 61 -10.74 9.30 2.92
N THR A 62 -9.81 9.68 2.06
CA THR A 62 -9.20 11.01 2.04
C THR A 62 -9.85 11.97 1.04
N GLU A 63 -10.76 11.47 0.22
CA GLU A 63 -11.36 12.20 -0.91
C GLU A 63 -10.28 12.71 -1.89
N ARG A 64 -9.23 11.90 -2.08
CA ARG A 64 -8.12 12.18 -2.99
C ARG A 64 -8.10 11.17 -4.12
N VAL A 65 -7.52 11.58 -5.24
CA VAL A 65 -7.42 10.73 -6.44
C VAL A 65 -6.50 9.55 -6.15
N TRP A 66 -7.02 8.34 -6.33
CA TRP A 66 -6.20 7.14 -6.43
C TRP A 66 -5.66 7.06 -7.86
N HIS A 67 -4.35 7.02 -7.99
CA HIS A 67 -3.72 7.10 -9.31
C HIS A 67 -3.83 5.81 -10.11
N ALA A 68 -3.87 4.66 -9.45
CA ALA A 68 -4.10 3.35 -10.07
C ALA A 68 -3.19 3.04 -11.27
N LYS A 69 -2.02 3.64 -11.35
CA LYS A 69 -1.14 3.52 -12.50
C LYS A 69 -0.29 2.26 -12.46
N VAL A 70 -0.03 1.72 -13.63
CA VAL A 70 0.91 0.62 -13.86
C VAL A 70 1.89 1.09 -14.93
N TRP A 71 3.17 1.13 -14.57
CA TRP A 71 4.21 1.62 -15.47
C TRP A 71 4.94 0.46 -16.11
N PRO A 72 5.28 0.53 -17.42
CA PRO A 72 6.21 -0.42 -18.02
C PRO A 72 7.52 -0.46 -17.24
N LYS A 73 8.18 -1.61 -17.25
CA LYS A 73 9.44 -1.80 -16.51
C LYS A 73 10.47 -0.71 -16.79
N GLU A 74 10.64 -0.37 -18.06
CA GLU A 74 11.61 0.63 -18.51
C GLU A 74 11.34 2.03 -17.98
N GLU A 75 10.11 2.30 -17.52
CA GLU A 75 9.70 3.59 -16.98
C GLU A 75 9.67 3.63 -15.45
N HIS A 76 9.90 2.50 -14.76
CA HIS A 76 9.84 2.43 -13.30
C HIS A 76 10.75 3.44 -12.61
N ALA A 77 11.96 3.65 -13.13
CA ALA A 77 12.91 4.60 -12.56
C ALA A 77 12.41 6.05 -12.62
N LEU A 78 11.62 6.39 -13.64
CA LEU A 78 11.03 7.71 -13.82
C LEU A 78 9.88 7.98 -12.84
N HIS A 79 9.14 6.94 -12.48
CA HIS A 79 7.89 7.05 -11.73
C HIS A 79 7.96 6.47 -10.30
N LYS A 80 9.13 6.01 -9.88
CA LYS A 80 9.32 5.34 -8.56
C LYS A 80 8.90 6.19 -7.37
N ASP A 81 8.81 7.49 -7.55
CA ASP A 81 8.55 8.45 -6.50
C ASP A 81 7.16 9.05 -6.57
N GLU A 82 6.35 8.63 -7.53
CA GLU A 82 4.97 9.06 -7.64
C GLU A 82 4.14 8.49 -6.48
N PRO A 83 3.23 9.29 -5.89
CA PRO A 83 2.41 8.83 -4.79
C PRO A 83 1.32 7.86 -5.27
N ASP A 84 0.85 7.03 -4.35
CA ASP A 84 -0.29 6.14 -4.60
C ASP A 84 -1.61 6.92 -4.69
N VAL A 85 -1.75 7.95 -3.84
CA VAL A 85 -2.97 8.74 -3.70
C VAL A 85 -2.62 10.21 -3.57
N GLY A 86 -3.37 11.07 -4.24
CA GLY A 86 -3.22 12.52 -4.16
C GLY A 86 -1.81 12.98 -4.56
N ARG A 87 -1.27 13.94 -3.83
CA ARG A 87 0.03 14.53 -4.13
C ARG A 87 1.21 13.84 -3.45
N ASN A 88 0.98 13.27 -2.26
CA ASN A 88 2.08 12.79 -1.41
C ASN A 88 1.70 11.63 -0.48
N ILE A 89 0.61 10.94 -0.74
CA ILE A 89 0.17 9.83 0.10
C ILE A 89 0.72 8.52 -0.45
N GLU A 90 1.42 7.79 0.41
CA GLU A 90 1.85 6.40 0.21
C GLU A 90 1.04 5.48 1.10
N VAL A 91 0.61 4.37 0.57
CA VAL A 91 -0.22 3.42 1.30
C VAL A 91 0.58 2.17 1.65
N ARG A 92 0.56 1.82 2.92
CA ARG A 92 1.13 0.57 3.43
C ARG A 92 -0.01 -0.32 3.88
N HIS A 93 -0.18 -1.47 3.26
CA HIS A 93 -1.17 -2.43 3.73
C HIS A 93 -0.52 -3.50 4.61
N ILE A 94 -1.32 -4.01 5.52
CA ILE A 94 -0.94 -5.08 6.44
C ILE A 94 -1.86 -6.28 6.27
N THR A 95 -1.36 -7.44 6.64
CA THR A 95 -2.06 -8.73 6.55
C THR A 95 -2.57 -9.21 7.90
N HIS A 96 -2.15 -8.56 8.97
CA HIS A 96 -2.58 -8.83 10.34
C HIS A 96 -3.13 -7.54 10.94
N PRO A 97 -4.31 -7.58 11.60
CA PRO A 97 -4.96 -6.36 12.07
C PRO A 97 -4.14 -5.54 13.08
N GLY A 98 -3.22 -6.17 13.80
CA GLY A 98 -2.38 -5.49 14.80
C GLY A 98 -1.00 -5.04 14.31
N ALA A 99 -0.66 -5.30 13.06
CA ALA A 99 0.66 -4.96 12.53
C ALA A 99 0.87 -3.44 12.45
N GLY A 100 2.10 -2.98 12.65
CA GLY A 100 2.46 -1.57 12.64
C GLY A 100 2.74 -1.02 11.24
N LEU A 101 2.86 0.31 11.18
CA LEU A 101 3.20 1.03 9.97
C LEU A 101 4.71 0.92 9.69
N VAL A 102 5.06 0.44 8.52
CA VAL A 102 6.46 0.40 8.06
C VAL A 102 6.81 1.73 7.41
N VAL A 103 7.93 2.30 7.85
CA VAL A 103 8.54 3.48 7.24
C VAL A 103 9.97 3.15 6.83
N ARG A 104 10.35 3.56 5.62
CA ARG A 104 11.67 3.35 5.06
C ARG A 104 12.40 4.69 4.93
N GLN A 105 13.72 4.65 4.92
CA GLN A 105 14.54 5.87 4.79
C GLN A 105 14.22 6.63 3.50
N LYS A 106 13.91 5.94 2.40
CA LYS A 106 13.51 6.57 1.13
C LYS A 106 12.23 7.41 1.23
N ASP A 107 11.37 7.15 2.22
CA ASP A 107 10.13 7.89 2.41
C ASP A 107 10.38 9.30 2.94
N LEU A 108 11.55 9.55 3.54
CA LEU A 108 11.90 10.84 4.16
C LEU A 108 12.18 11.96 3.15
N ASN A 109 12.52 11.61 1.92
CA ASN A 109 13.04 12.57 0.94
C ASN A 109 11.95 13.41 0.25
N ARG A 110 10.64 13.25 0.59
CA ARG A 110 9.57 13.77 -0.27
C ARG A 110 8.32 14.29 0.42
N ASP A 111 8.41 14.69 1.65
CA ASP A 111 7.25 15.22 2.40
C ASP A 111 6.01 14.29 2.31
N LYS A 112 6.27 12.99 2.35
CA LYS A 112 5.24 11.96 2.22
C LYS A 112 4.42 11.80 3.49
N VAL A 113 3.15 11.47 3.27
CA VAL A 113 2.23 11.02 4.32
C VAL A 113 2.00 9.53 4.11
N LEU A 114 2.21 8.75 5.16
CA LEU A 114 2.07 7.29 5.13
C LEU A 114 0.75 6.89 5.77
N PHE A 115 -0.08 6.16 5.04
CA PHE A 115 -1.32 5.58 5.54
C PHE A 115 -1.14 4.09 5.77
N LEU A 116 -1.70 3.60 6.87
CA LEU A 116 -1.79 2.18 7.19
C LEU A 116 -3.20 1.69 6.91
N ALA A 117 -3.33 0.66 6.10
CA ALA A 117 -4.61 0.06 5.74
C ALA A 117 -4.58 -1.46 5.94
N TYR A 118 -5.70 -2.00 6.40
CA TYR A 118 -5.91 -3.43 6.54
C TYR A 118 -7.10 -3.87 5.67
N PRO A 119 -6.86 -4.42 4.49
CA PRO A 119 -7.89 -5.08 3.70
C PRO A 119 -8.34 -6.37 4.39
N ASP A 120 -9.64 -6.51 4.60
CA ASP A 120 -10.20 -7.62 5.37
C ASP A 120 -10.43 -8.86 4.49
N PRO A 121 -9.68 -9.95 4.69
CA PRO A 121 -9.85 -11.16 3.91
C PRO A 121 -11.19 -11.86 4.15
N GLU A 122 -11.83 -11.67 5.29
CA GLU A 122 -13.14 -12.27 5.60
C GLU A 122 -14.26 -11.71 4.74
N THR A 123 -14.09 -10.51 4.21
CA THR A 123 -15.04 -9.87 3.28
C THR A 123 -14.60 -9.99 1.83
N GLU A 124 -13.67 -10.88 1.53
CA GLU A 124 -13.02 -10.97 0.21
C GLU A 124 -12.40 -9.64 -0.22
N TYR A 125 -11.84 -8.93 0.77
CA TYR A 125 -11.19 -7.62 0.62
C TYR A 125 -12.12 -6.47 0.22
N ARG A 126 -13.44 -6.66 0.32
CA ARG A 126 -14.43 -5.60 0.06
C ARG A 126 -14.36 -4.48 1.08
N THR A 127 -14.09 -4.81 2.34
CA THR A 127 -13.94 -3.81 3.39
C THR A 127 -12.47 -3.63 3.76
N VAL A 128 -12.11 -2.39 4.03
CA VAL A 128 -10.75 -2.00 4.40
C VAL A 128 -10.81 -1.12 5.65
N GLN A 129 -10.09 -1.53 6.67
CA GLN A 129 -9.83 -0.67 7.82
C GLN A 129 -8.70 0.29 7.46
N VAL A 130 -9.00 1.57 7.30
CA VAL A 130 -7.98 2.62 7.24
C VAL A 130 -7.61 2.93 8.69
N VAL A 131 -6.47 2.40 9.13
CA VAL A 131 -6.08 2.37 10.55
C VAL A 131 -5.64 3.74 11.03
N GLY A 132 -4.83 4.43 10.22
CA GLY A 132 -4.35 5.74 10.57
C GLY A 132 -3.18 6.17 9.68
N TRP A 133 -2.58 7.30 10.03
CA TRP A 133 -1.54 7.91 9.21
C TRP A 133 -0.53 8.70 10.05
N LEU A 134 0.65 8.90 9.49
CA LEU A 134 1.66 9.83 9.99
C LEU A 134 2.42 10.44 8.80
N LYS A 135 2.97 11.63 9.02
CA LYS A 135 4.03 12.14 8.13
C LYS A 135 5.23 11.22 8.22
N ALA A 136 5.92 11.00 7.12
CA ALA A 136 7.05 10.08 7.07
C ALA A 136 8.14 10.42 8.10
N GLU A 137 8.42 11.70 8.31
CA GLU A 137 9.40 12.17 9.30
C GLU A 137 8.98 11.80 10.72
N ASP A 138 7.70 11.99 11.07
CA ASP A 138 7.16 11.64 12.38
C ASP A 138 7.16 10.12 12.58
N ALA A 139 6.81 9.38 11.54
CA ALA A 139 6.85 7.92 11.55
C ALA A 139 8.29 7.41 11.79
N TRP A 140 9.26 8.01 11.14
CA TRP A 140 10.66 7.65 11.33
C TRP A 140 11.13 7.95 12.76
N ALA A 141 10.79 9.13 13.29
CA ALA A 141 11.18 9.56 14.64
C ALA A 141 10.56 8.67 15.72
N ASN A 142 9.34 8.20 15.54
CA ASN A 142 8.60 7.42 16.52
C ASN A 142 8.68 5.91 16.28
N GLY A 143 9.33 5.48 15.22
CA GLY A 143 9.43 4.08 14.84
C GLY A 143 10.53 3.36 15.57
N ARG A 144 10.34 2.05 15.79
CA ARG A 144 11.36 1.14 16.29
C ARG A 144 12.16 0.58 15.11
N GLN A 145 13.49 0.60 15.20
CA GLN A 145 14.36 0.05 14.17
C GLN A 145 14.19 -1.47 14.04
N VAL A 146 13.95 -1.92 12.81
CA VAL A 146 13.88 -3.34 12.42
C VAL A 146 14.68 -3.46 11.12
N ASP A 147 15.84 -4.07 11.15
CA ASP A 147 16.75 -4.14 9.98
C ASP A 147 17.00 -2.75 9.35
N ASP A 148 16.61 -2.55 8.09
CA ASP A 148 16.80 -1.30 7.33
C ASP A 148 15.56 -0.38 7.31
N TYR A 149 14.53 -0.72 8.07
CA TYR A 149 13.31 0.07 8.17
C TYR A 149 12.90 0.26 9.64
N ARG A 150 11.91 1.13 9.87
CA ARG A 150 11.31 1.31 11.19
C ARG A 150 9.83 0.95 11.16
N ARG A 151 9.31 0.51 12.29
CA ARG A 151 7.91 0.14 12.46
C ARG A 151 7.29 0.95 13.57
N VAL A 152 6.15 1.59 13.27
CA VAL A 152 5.40 2.42 14.20
C VAL A 152 4.17 1.65 14.69
N GLN A 153 3.96 1.62 16.01
CA GLN A 153 2.75 0.99 16.59
C GLN A 153 1.49 1.77 16.20
N GLN A 154 0.40 1.05 15.98
CA GLN A 154 -0.87 1.67 15.57
C GLN A 154 -1.38 2.74 16.54
N ALA A 155 -1.13 2.56 17.84
CA ALA A 155 -1.54 3.52 18.87
C ALA A 155 -0.96 4.93 18.68
N LEU A 156 0.14 5.06 17.91
CA LEU A 156 0.79 6.35 17.63
C LEU A 156 0.28 7.02 16.36
N LEU A 157 -0.59 6.37 15.61
CA LEU A 157 -1.11 6.91 14.35
C LEU A 157 -2.26 7.90 14.59
N ASN A 158 -2.32 8.93 13.75
CA ASN A 158 -3.47 9.80 13.67
C ASN A 158 -4.64 9.05 13.04
N THR A 159 -5.82 9.15 13.62
CA THR A 159 -7.02 8.47 13.11
C THR A 159 -7.96 9.41 12.36
N LYS A 160 -7.75 10.71 12.45
CA LYS A 160 -8.51 11.73 11.74
C LYS A 160 -7.66 12.34 10.64
N TRP A 161 -8.23 12.41 9.47
CA TRP A 161 -7.64 13.06 8.30
C TRP A 161 -8.19 14.47 8.10
#